data_eef579ae8a4a7093465306babd1ce7e2
#
_entry.id   eef579ae8a4a7093465306babd1ce7e2
#
_cell.length_a   1.000
_cell.length_b   1.000
_cell.length_c   1.000
_cell.angle_alpha   90.00
_cell.angle_beta   90.00
_cell.angle_gamma   90.00
#
_symmetry.space_group_name_H-M   'P 1'
#
loop_
_entity.id
_entity.type
_entity.pdbx_description
1 polymer ?
#
loop_
_entity_poly.entity_id
_entity_poly.type
_entity_poly.pdbx_seq_one_letter_code
_entity_poly.pdbx_strand_id
1 'polypeptide(L)'
;MSTAMSYLLKRVMAAVLALAASGAGAQSAYPDRVVTLVVPFTSGSGSDIIARIVGPRLAERWKQPVVVDNKPGASGNIGAEAVAKAKPDGHTLLMAINTLTMAPNLYKKPPFDPATDFAPVLKMAVANFCMVANPTLAASDLNGVIALAKARPGQLNYASPGNGTPHHLGMELLKLQAGVNLTHVPYKGIAGATTDLVGGQVQVMFGSLHSVLPQVKGGKLKLLGITGDRSPLAPGVPTFREQGVSFLEALDAWYGLFAPAKTPPELVAKLNQDMSAVLAMPEVREQLAAQGLAVQTSTPEQLGTLVKADLARWRKVIADAKITAD
;
A
#
# COMPACT_ATOMS: atom_id res chain seq x y z
N MET A 1 -29.55 65.48 -25.64
CA MET A 1 -28.27 64.87 -25.08
C MET A 1 -28.47 63.54 -24.33
N SER A 2 -29.65 62.97 -24.25
CA SER A 2 -29.91 61.80 -23.37
C SER A 2 -29.77 60.40 -24.06
N THR A 3 -30.14 60.24 -25.34
CA THR A 3 -30.20 58.96 -26.02
C THR A 3 -28.82 58.38 -26.42
N ALA A 4 -27.91 59.26 -26.88
CA ALA A 4 -26.56 58.84 -27.26
C ALA A 4 -25.72 58.32 -26.06
N MET A 5 -25.87 58.95 -24.88
CA MET A 5 -25.22 58.52 -23.64
C MET A 5 -25.70 57.15 -23.16
N SER A 6 -26.99 56.87 -23.29
CA SER A 6 -27.58 55.55 -22.94
C SER A 6 -27.11 54.42 -23.87
N TYR A 7 -26.91 54.67 -25.15
CA TYR A 7 -26.35 53.71 -26.09
C TYR A 7 -24.86 53.41 -25.83
N LEU A 8 -24.08 54.43 -25.48
CA LEU A 8 -22.66 54.28 -25.14
C LEU A 8 -22.50 53.47 -23.85
N LEU A 9 -23.31 53.74 -22.82
CA LEU A 9 -23.29 52.99 -21.55
C LEU A 9 -23.66 51.52 -21.75
N LYS A 10 -24.67 51.20 -22.59
CA LYS A 10 -25.05 49.81 -22.90
C LYS A 10 -23.95 49.06 -23.66
N ARG A 11 -23.24 49.72 -24.57
CA ARG A 11 -22.13 49.10 -25.33
C ARG A 11 -20.90 48.87 -24.41
N VAL A 12 -20.58 49.78 -23.50
CA VAL A 12 -19.51 49.60 -22.52
C VAL A 12 -19.85 48.47 -21.56
N MET A 13 -21.08 48.41 -21.07
CA MET A 13 -21.52 47.35 -20.17
C MET A 13 -21.55 45.97 -20.87
N ALA A 14 -21.94 45.88 -22.15
CA ALA A 14 -21.85 44.66 -22.95
C ALA A 14 -20.40 44.23 -23.21
N ALA A 15 -19.48 45.16 -23.44
CA ALA A 15 -18.07 44.87 -23.62
C ALA A 15 -17.40 44.40 -22.30
N VAL A 16 -17.76 44.94 -21.16
CA VAL A 16 -17.29 44.53 -19.83
C VAL A 16 -17.83 43.14 -19.47
N LEU A 17 -19.10 42.82 -19.78
CA LEU A 17 -19.65 41.47 -19.61
C LEU A 17 -18.98 40.45 -20.56
N ALA A 18 -18.67 40.83 -21.79
CA ALA A 18 -17.97 39.97 -22.73
C ALA A 18 -16.51 39.67 -22.30
N LEU A 19 -15.81 40.66 -21.73
CA LEU A 19 -14.47 40.45 -21.14
C LEU A 19 -14.52 39.61 -19.85
N ALA A 20 -15.55 39.74 -19.03
CA ALA A 20 -15.73 38.90 -17.83
C ALA A 20 -16.07 37.46 -18.18
N ALA A 21 -16.77 37.23 -19.29
CA ALA A 21 -17.06 35.88 -19.79
C ALA A 21 -15.83 35.14 -20.39
N SER A 22 -14.83 35.93 -20.87
CA SER A 22 -13.58 35.34 -21.42
C SER A 22 -12.60 34.88 -20.35
N GLY A 23 -12.83 35.24 -19.06
CA GLY A 23 -12.00 34.83 -17.91
C GLY A 23 -12.40 33.49 -17.26
N ALA A 24 -13.44 32.80 -17.76
CA ALA A 24 -13.67 31.42 -17.41
C ALA A 24 -12.59 30.60 -18.11
N GLY A 25 -11.38 30.60 -17.55
CA GLY A 25 -10.24 29.81 -17.98
C GLY A 25 -10.74 28.39 -18.18
N ALA A 26 -10.59 27.87 -19.39
CA ALA A 26 -10.76 26.44 -19.66
C ALA A 26 -9.86 25.73 -18.64
N GLN A 27 -10.45 25.21 -17.57
CA GLN A 27 -9.78 24.27 -16.70
C GLN A 27 -9.30 23.17 -17.64
N SER A 28 -8.00 23.12 -17.91
CA SER A 28 -7.43 22.09 -18.77
C SER A 28 -7.91 20.75 -18.26
N ALA A 29 -8.55 19.99 -19.14
CA ALA A 29 -9.15 18.72 -18.73
C ALA A 29 -8.06 17.84 -18.12
N TYR A 30 -8.11 17.64 -16.80
CA TYR A 30 -7.17 16.74 -16.12
C TYR A 30 -7.46 15.29 -16.51
N PRO A 31 -6.43 14.47 -16.80
CA PRO A 31 -5.04 14.86 -16.98
C PRO A 31 -4.77 15.42 -18.39
N ASP A 32 -3.86 16.39 -18.50
CA ASP A 32 -3.45 16.99 -19.77
C ASP A 32 -2.12 16.42 -20.32
N ARG A 33 -1.46 15.56 -19.55
CA ARG A 33 -0.20 14.89 -19.88
C ARG A 33 -0.06 13.58 -19.12
N VAL A 34 1.09 12.90 -19.27
CA VAL A 34 1.40 11.63 -18.60
C VAL A 34 1.17 11.70 -17.08
N VAL A 35 0.54 10.67 -16.54
CA VAL A 35 0.39 10.45 -15.09
C VAL A 35 1.34 9.35 -14.66
N THR A 36 2.10 9.60 -13.61
CA THR A 36 3.06 8.64 -13.03
C THR A 36 2.50 8.05 -11.74
N LEU A 37 2.35 6.72 -11.72
CA LEU A 37 2.06 5.94 -10.53
C LEU A 37 3.39 5.50 -9.90
N VAL A 38 3.83 6.18 -8.85
CA VAL A 38 5.04 5.83 -8.12
C VAL A 38 4.75 4.65 -7.20
N VAL A 39 5.48 3.56 -7.42
CA VAL A 39 5.44 2.36 -6.60
C VAL A 39 6.71 2.33 -5.74
N PRO A 40 6.62 2.47 -4.39
CA PRO A 40 7.78 2.59 -3.53
C PRO A 40 8.47 1.24 -3.23
N PHE A 41 8.21 0.23 -4.04
CA PHE A 41 8.73 -1.14 -3.91
C PHE A 41 9.19 -1.69 -5.26
N THR A 42 9.90 -2.83 -5.21
CA THR A 42 10.35 -3.53 -6.40
C THR A 42 9.18 -4.05 -7.24
N SER A 43 9.42 -4.28 -8.53
CA SER A 43 8.48 -4.94 -9.42
C SER A 43 8.03 -6.29 -8.85
N GLY A 44 6.76 -6.64 -9.05
CA GLY A 44 6.13 -7.84 -8.48
C GLY A 44 5.61 -7.68 -7.04
N SER A 45 5.78 -6.50 -6.42
CA SER A 45 5.09 -6.17 -5.16
C SER A 45 3.59 -5.97 -5.38
N GLY A 46 2.78 -6.09 -4.32
CA GLY A 46 1.33 -5.89 -4.43
C GLY A 46 0.95 -4.52 -5.01
N SER A 47 1.65 -3.44 -4.63
CA SER A 47 1.45 -2.12 -5.22
C SER A 47 1.78 -2.08 -6.72
N ASP A 48 2.84 -2.77 -7.15
CA ASP A 48 3.23 -2.88 -8.56
C ASP A 48 2.20 -3.67 -9.37
N ILE A 49 1.71 -4.78 -8.82
CA ILE A 49 0.65 -5.58 -9.44
C ILE A 49 -0.61 -4.74 -9.64
N ILE A 50 -1.07 -4.03 -8.59
CA ILE A 50 -2.25 -3.15 -8.70
C ILE A 50 -2.00 -2.08 -9.76
N ALA A 51 -0.86 -1.37 -9.70
CA ALA A 51 -0.55 -0.30 -10.64
C ALA A 51 -0.55 -0.77 -12.10
N ARG A 52 -0.01 -1.96 -12.38
CA ARG A 52 0.02 -2.52 -13.75
C ARG A 52 -1.32 -3.04 -14.25
N ILE A 53 -2.21 -3.41 -13.35
CA ILE A 53 -3.59 -3.81 -13.70
C ILE A 53 -4.45 -2.57 -13.95
N VAL A 54 -4.40 -1.55 -13.08
CA VAL A 54 -5.25 -0.37 -13.20
C VAL A 54 -4.72 0.66 -14.20
N GLY A 55 -3.40 0.76 -14.38
CA GLY A 55 -2.75 1.78 -15.21
C GLY A 55 -3.26 1.82 -16.66
N PRO A 56 -3.33 0.70 -17.40
CA PRO A 56 -3.89 0.67 -18.75
C PRO A 56 -5.36 1.16 -18.81
N ARG A 57 -6.19 0.78 -17.83
CA ARG A 57 -7.61 1.18 -17.77
C ARG A 57 -7.77 2.67 -17.45
N LEU A 58 -6.90 3.21 -16.60
CA LEU A 58 -6.84 4.66 -16.37
C LEU A 58 -6.37 5.39 -17.63
N ALA A 59 -5.38 4.88 -18.35
CA ALA A 59 -4.91 5.49 -19.60
C ALA A 59 -6.01 5.53 -20.66
N GLU A 60 -6.77 4.44 -20.80
CA GLU A 60 -7.96 4.39 -21.69
C GLU A 60 -9.02 5.43 -21.30
N ARG A 61 -9.29 5.57 -19.97
CA ARG A 61 -10.28 6.50 -19.45
C ARG A 61 -9.86 7.96 -19.59
N TRP A 62 -8.61 8.24 -19.34
CA TRP A 62 -8.05 9.60 -19.33
C TRP A 62 -7.57 10.08 -20.68
N LYS A 63 -7.42 9.17 -21.65
CA LYS A 63 -6.82 9.47 -22.98
C LYS A 63 -5.40 10.05 -22.85
N GLN A 64 -4.71 9.71 -21.78
CA GLN A 64 -3.35 10.12 -21.47
C GLN A 64 -2.53 8.89 -21.00
N PRO A 65 -1.23 8.83 -21.28
CA PRO A 65 -0.39 7.75 -20.81
C PRO A 65 -0.34 7.68 -19.28
N VAL A 66 -0.40 6.46 -18.73
CA VAL A 66 -0.17 6.18 -17.31
C VAL A 66 1.07 5.29 -17.20
N VAL A 67 2.08 5.75 -16.48
CA VAL A 67 3.38 5.07 -16.33
C VAL A 67 3.56 4.61 -14.89
N VAL A 68 4.03 3.38 -14.72
CA VAL A 68 4.40 2.83 -13.40
C VAL A 68 5.90 3.05 -13.20
N ASP A 69 6.25 3.78 -12.13
CA ASP A 69 7.64 4.10 -11.76
C ASP A 69 8.00 3.44 -10.42
N ASN A 70 8.81 2.40 -10.46
CA ASN A 70 9.24 1.71 -9.24
C ASN A 70 10.43 2.46 -8.61
N LYS A 71 10.23 3.02 -7.41
CA LYS A 71 11.24 3.72 -6.59
C LYS A 71 11.45 3.02 -5.25
N PRO A 72 12.10 1.83 -5.23
CA PRO A 72 12.31 1.08 -3.99
C PRO A 72 13.41 1.71 -3.13
N GLY A 73 13.42 1.36 -1.85
CA GLY A 73 14.48 1.69 -0.89
C GLY A 73 13.94 2.28 0.41
N ALA A 74 14.71 2.09 1.49
CA ALA A 74 14.37 2.50 2.86
C ALA A 74 12.92 2.12 3.25
N SER A 75 12.52 0.87 2.98
CA SER A 75 11.17 0.35 3.25
C SER A 75 10.04 1.15 2.58
N GLY A 76 10.31 1.72 1.41
CA GLY A 76 9.37 2.54 0.63
C GLY A 76 9.47 4.05 0.88
N ASN A 77 10.27 4.49 1.84
CA ASN A 77 10.41 5.91 2.17
C ASN A 77 10.95 6.74 1.01
N ILE A 78 11.86 6.18 0.17
CA ILE A 78 12.41 6.92 -0.98
C ILE A 78 11.31 7.27 -1.99
N GLY A 79 10.48 6.30 -2.36
CA GLY A 79 9.38 6.54 -3.30
C GLY A 79 8.29 7.45 -2.72
N ALA A 80 7.95 7.27 -1.43
CA ALA A 80 6.96 8.10 -0.75
C ALA A 80 7.43 9.56 -0.63
N GLU A 81 8.70 9.80 -0.24
CA GLU A 81 9.27 11.15 -0.15
C GLU A 81 9.29 11.85 -1.52
N ALA A 82 9.60 11.11 -2.59
CA ALA A 82 9.56 11.67 -3.94
C ALA A 82 8.18 12.20 -4.32
N VAL A 83 7.10 11.51 -3.91
CA VAL A 83 5.72 11.99 -4.14
C VAL A 83 5.34 13.12 -3.18
N ALA A 84 5.72 13.05 -1.91
CA ALA A 84 5.46 14.13 -0.94
C ALA A 84 6.00 15.47 -1.43
N LYS A 85 7.13 15.47 -2.14
CA LYS A 85 7.79 16.67 -2.71
C LYS A 85 7.35 17.02 -4.14
N ALA A 86 6.49 16.19 -4.76
CA ALA A 86 6.03 16.43 -6.13
C ALA A 86 5.02 17.59 -6.20
N LYS A 87 4.76 18.07 -7.42
CA LYS A 87 3.72 19.09 -7.66
C LYS A 87 2.34 18.52 -7.34
N PRO A 88 1.48 19.29 -6.64
CA PRO A 88 0.15 18.85 -6.24
C PRO A 88 -0.88 18.99 -7.38
N ASP A 89 -0.54 18.55 -8.58
CA ASP A 89 -1.32 18.69 -9.82
C ASP A 89 -1.90 17.37 -10.32
N GLY A 90 -1.80 16.28 -9.52
CA GLY A 90 -2.35 14.98 -9.81
C GLY A 90 -1.53 14.12 -10.77
N HIS A 91 -0.43 14.62 -11.37
CA HIS A 91 0.35 13.86 -12.37
C HIS A 91 1.42 12.95 -11.75
N THR A 92 1.61 13.04 -10.43
CA THR A 92 2.49 12.12 -9.67
C THR A 92 1.72 11.61 -8.46
N LEU A 93 1.42 10.32 -8.45
CA LEU A 93 0.59 9.67 -7.44
C LEU A 93 1.37 8.53 -6.77
N LEU A 94 1.14 8.29 -5.49
CA LEU A 94 1.78 7.23 -4.71
C LEU A 94 0.86 6.01 -4.58
N MET A 95 1.36 4.86 -4.98
CA MET A 95 0.74 3.55 -4.76
C MET A 95 1.28 2.94 -3.45
N ALA A 96 0.76 3.41 -2.31
CA ALA A 96 1.26 3.02 -1.00
C ALA A 96 0.67 1.71 -0.48
N ILE A 97 1.37 1.13 0.50
CA ILE A 97 0.86 0.10 1.40
C ILE A 97 0.97 0.60 2.85
N ASN A 98 0.47 -0.15 3.81
CA ASN A 98 0.52 0.20 5.24
C ASN A 98 1.95 0.45 5.80
N THR A 99 3.02 0.10 5.09
CA THR A 99 4.39 0.55 5.42
C THR A 99 4.49 2.07 5.51
N LEU A 100 3.65 2.80 4.76
CA LEU A 100 3.57 4.27 4.82
C LEU A 100 3.34 4.79 6.24
N THR A 101 2.55 4.08 7.05
CA THR A 101 2.23 4.44 8.43
C THR A 101 3.14 3.78 9.47
N MET A 102 3.86 2.74 9.08
CA MET A 102 4.74 1.96 9.96
C MET A 102 6.17 2.51 9.97
N ALA A 103 6.80 2.56 8.79
CA ALA A 103 8.22 2.89 8.65
C ALA A 103 8.61 4.24 9.28
N PRO A 104 7.84 5.34 9.16
CA PRO A 104 8.23 6.60 9.78
C PRO A 104 8.38 6.55 11.30
N ASN A 105 7.64 5.66 11.98
CA ASN A 105 7.73 5.50 13.43
C ASN A 105 9.07 4.90 13.92
N LEU A 106 9.88 4.36 13.00
CA LEU A 106 11.19 3.80 13.30
C LEU A 106 12.31 4.85 13.28
N TYR A 107 12.07 6.02 12.69
CA TYR A 107 13.08 7.04 12.49
C TYR A 107 12.89 8.20 13.47
N LYS A 108 13.99 8.70 14.03
CA LYS A 108 13.98 9.92 14.88
C LYS A 108 13.53 11.15 14.08
N LYS A 109 13.87 11.19 12.79
CA LYS A 109 13.47 12.24 11.83
C LYS A 109 12.96 11.55 10.57
N PRO A 110 11.67 11.23 10.50
CA PRO A 110 11.10 10.63 9.29
C PRO A 110 11.19 11.61 8.12
N PRO A 111 11.37 11.13 6.87
CA PRO A 111 11.51 12.00 5.70
C PRO A 111 10.21 12.71 5.30
N PHE A 112 9.07 12.27 5.84
CA PHE A 112 7.72 12.84 5.63
C PHE A 112 6.80 12.47 6.81
N ASP A 113 5.71 13.19 6.93
CA ASP A 113 4.58 12.84 7.82
C ASP A 113 3.42 12.28 6.98
N PRO A 114 3.05 10.99 7.14
CA PRO A 114 1.97 10.38 6.39
C PRO A 114 0.60 11.06 6.54
N ALA A 115 0.37 11.77 7.64
CA ALA A 115 -0.89 12.44 7.92
C ALA A 115 -1.01 13.83 7.29
N THR A 116 0.12 14.50 6.99
CA THR A 116 0.15 15.90 6.56
C THR A 116 0.79 16.12 5.20
N ASP A 117 1.68 15.22 4.74
CA ASP A 117 2.41 15.41 3.48
C ASP A 117 1.73 14.76 2.28
N PHE A 118 0.60 14.08 2.49
CA PHE A 118 -0.19 13.46 1.45
C PHE A 118 -1.67 13.81 1.56
N ALA A 119 -2.33 13.91 0.41
CA ALA A 119 -3.77 13.91 0.28
C ALA A 119 -4.22 12.45 0.01
N PRO A 120 -4.95 11.81 0.94
CA PRO A 120 -5.52 10.49 0.72
C PRO A 120 -6.50 10.53 -0.46
N VAL A 121 -6.43 9.57 -1.39
CA VAL A 121 -7.38 9.47 -2.50
C VAL A 121 -8.38 8.34 -2.25
N LEU A 122 -7.93 7.10 -2.11
CA LEU A 122 -8.76 5.96 -1.72
C LEU A 122 -7.92 4.76 -1.27
N LYS A 123 -8.49 3.91 -0.43
CA LYS A 123 -8.04 2.53 -0.28
C LYS A 123 -8.47 1.76 -1.53
N MET A 124 -7.58 0.95 -2.11
CA MET A 124 -7.83 0.24 -3.37
C MET A 124 -8.12 -1.24 -3.14
N ALA A 125 -7.33 -1.87 -2.29
CA ALA A 125 -7.40 -3.29 -2.03
C ALA A 125 -6.86 -3.65 -0.65
N VAL A 126 -7.17 -4.87 -0.24
CA VAL A 126 -6.55 -5.55 0.91
C VAL A 126 -5.99 -6.90 0.47
N ALA A 127 -5.00 -7.39 1.22
CA ALA A 127 -4.45 -8.73 1.02
C ALA A 127 -4.22 -9.42 2.36
N ASN A 128 -4.34 -10.74 2.37
CA ASN A 128 -3.93 -11.53 3.53
C ASN A 128 -2.40 -11.52 3.66
N PHE A 129 -1.93 -11.38 4.88
CA PHE A 129 -0.61 -11.86 5.24
C PHE A 129 -0.69 -13.35 5.60
N CYS A 130 0.46 -14.01 5.56
CA CYS A 130 0.56 -15.42 5.91
C CYS A 130 1.88 -15.70 6.63
N MET A 131 1.89 -16.71 7.47
CA MET A 131 3.12 -17.35 7.90
C MET A 131 3.48 -18.42 6.89
N VAL A 132 4.65 -18.31 6.30
CA VAL A 132 5.18 -19.25 5.33
C VAL A 132 6.52 -19.78 5.80
N ALA A 133 6.79 -21.04 5.53
CA ALA A 133 8.01 -21.72 5.97
C ALA A 133 8.65 -22.57 4.87
N ASN A 134 9.96 -22.79 5.02
CA ASN A 134 10.64 -23.84 4.27
C ASN A 134 10.02 -25.19 4.61
N PRO A 135 9.79 -26.10 3.64
CA PRO A 135 9.15 -27.41 3.88
C PRO A 135 9.89 -28.28 4.89
N THR A 136 11.21 -28.11 5.05
CA THR A 136 12.03 -28.90 5.99
C THR A 136 11.80 -28.52 7.47
N LEU A 137 11.18 -27.38 7.76
CA LEU A 137 10.86 -26.99 9.12
C LEU A 137 9.81 -27.95 9.71
N ALA A 138 10.08 -28.51 10.87
CA ALA A 138 9.18 -29.45 11.56
C ALA A 138 8.01 -28.74 12.28
N ALA A 139 7.25 -27.91 11.52
CA ALA A 139 6.04 -27.23 11.98
C ALA A 139 4.97 -27.32 10.89
N SER A 140 3.74 -27.60 11.24
CA SER A 140 2.58 -27.71 10.32
C SER A 140 1.67 -26.49 10.40
N ASP A 141 1.81 -25.65 11.43
CA ASP A 141 0.98 -24.49 11.74
C ASP A 141 1.80 -23.46 12.52
N LEU A 142 1.19 -22.32 12.86
CA LEU A 142 1.85 -21.26 13.60
C LEU A 142 2.20 -21.67 15.04
N ASN A 143 1.37 -22.48 15.69
CA ASN A 143 1.65 -22.98 17.03
C ASN A 143 2.89 -23.86 17.06
N GLY A 144 3.11 -24.66 15.99
CA GLY A 144 4.33 -25.45 15.80
C GLY A 144 5.58 -24.56 15.67
N VAL A 145 5.49 -23.42 14.96
CA VAL A 145 6.61 -22.44 14.90
C VAL A 145 6.89 -21.85 16.30
N ILE A 146 5.86 -21.48 17.03
CA ILE A 146 5.99 -20.94 18.39
C ILE A 146 6.64 -21.99 19.31
N ALA A 147 6.21 -23.24 19.25
CA ALA A 147 6.78 -24.33 20.04
C ALA A 147 8.27 -24.55 19.72
N LEU A 148 8.64 -24.58 18.43
CA LEU A 148 10.02 -24.70 18.00
C LEU A 148 10.89 -23.50 18.47
N ALA A 149 10.37 -22.29 18.36
CA ALA A 149 11.06 -21.09 18.80
C ALA A 149 11.27 -21.05 20.32
N LYS A 150 10.32 -21.59 21.11
CA LYS A 150 10.47 -21.78 22.56
C LYS A 150 11.52 -22.82 22.91
N ALA A 151 11.55 -23.94 22.17
CA ALA A 151 12.51 -25.02 22.39
C ALA A 151 13.95 -24.63 21.96
N ARG A 152 14.10 -23.71 21.02
CA ARG A 152 15.40 -23.31 20.44
C ARG A 152 15.48 -21.80 20.30
N PRO A 153 15.56 -21.03 21.43
CA PRO A 153 15.57 -19.57 21.39
C PRO A 153 16.72 -19.01 20.53
N GLY A 154 16.39 -18.12 19.59
CA GLY A 154 17.35 -17.46 18.70
C GLY A 154 17.92 -18.31 17.56
N GLN A 155 17.57 -19.60 17.46
CA GLN A 155 18.08 -20.48 16.41
C GLN A 155 17.25 -20.48 15.13
N LEU A 156 15.98 -20.06 15.20
CA LEU A 156 15.16 -19.87 14.02
C LEU A 156 15.37 -18.47 13.44
N ASN A 157 15.67 -18.42 12.15
CA ASN A 157 15.79 -17.17 11.39
C ASN A 157 14.49 -16.89 10.66
N TYR A 158 14.07 -15.62 10.65
CA TYR A 158 12.96 -15.19 9.81
C TYR A 158 13.41 -14.09 8.83
N ALA A 159 12.89 -14.16 7.61
CA ALA A 159 13.14 -13.17 6.58
C ALA A 159 12.10 -12.04 6.60
N SER A 160 12.52 -10.84 6.19
CA SER A 160 11.59 -9.76 5.79
C SER A 160 12.15 -8.99 4.60
N PRO A 161 11.30 -8.27 3.82
CA PRO A 161 11.76 -7.41 2.74
C PRO A 161 12.39 -6.10 3.21
N GLY A 162 12.63 -5.95 4.51
CA GLY A 162 13.31 -4.79 5.11
C GLY A 162 12.72 -4.39 6.47
N ASN A 163 13.51 -3.63 7.23
CA ASN A 163 13.13 -3.11 8.53
C ASN A 163 11.87 -2.23 8.44
N GLY A 164 10.94 -2.38 9.40
CA GLY A 164 9.71 -1.57 9.47
C GLY A 164 8.64 -1.90 8.44
N THR A 165 8.85 -2.93 7.63
CA THR A 165 7.78 -3.47 6.79
C THR A 165 6.77 -4.24 7.64
N PRO A 166 5.51 -4.41 7.18
CA PRO A 166 4.53 -5.25 7.87
C PRO A 166 5.03 -6.67 8.15
N HIS A 167 5.86 -7.19 7.25
CA HIS A 167 6.50 -8.50 7.37
C HIS A 167 7.45 -8.59 8.58
N HIS A 168 8.26 -7.55 8.81
CA HIS A 168 9.12 -7.43 9.98
C HIS A 168 8.29 -7.23 11.24
N LEU A 169 7.41 -6.21 11.24
CA LEU A 169 6.62 -5.84 12.42
C LEU A 169 5.67 -6.94 12.87
N GLY A 170 5.14 -7.74 11.93
CA GLY A 170 4.33 -8.92 12.24
C GLY A 170 5.11 -9.99 13.00
N MET A 171 6.36 -10.22 12.61
CA MET A 171 7.24 -11.16 13.31
C MET A 171 7.66 -10.62 14.67
N GLU A 172 7.96 -9.33 14.79
CA GLU A 172 8.29 -8.72 16.09
C GLU A 172 7.09 -8.74 17.05
N LEU A 173 5.87 -8.50 16.52
CA LEU A 173 4.65 -8.66 17.30
C LEU A 173 4.45 -10.12 17.75
N LEU A 174 4.71 -11.10 16.87
CA LEU A 174 4.70 -12.52 17.24
C LEU A 174 5.69 -12.81 18.35
N LYS A 175 6.95 -12.34 18.24
CA LYS A 175 7.99 -12.53 19.26
C LYS A 175 7.54 -11.97 20.61
N LEU A 176 6.99 -10.75 20.60
CA LEU A 176 6.53 -10.07 21.82
C LEU A 176 5.37 -10.82 22.48
N GLN A 177 4.32 -11.16 21.71
CA GLN A 177 3.08 -11.71 22.24
C GLN A 177 3.19 -13.19 22.60
N ALA A 178 3.98 -13.97 21.86
CA ALA A 178 4.20 -15.38 22.15
C ALA A 178 5.38 -15.64 23.11
N GLY A 179 6.16 -14.60 23.46
CA GLY A 179 7.33 -14.73 24.32
C GLY A 179 8.41 -15.62 23.71
N VAL A 180 8.70 -15.46 22.41
CA VAL A 180 9.66 -16.26 21.65
C VAL A 180 10.79 -15.41 21.08
N ASN A 181 11.93 -16.03 20.82
CA ASN A 181 13.06 -15.37 20.19
C ASN A 181 13.38 -16.01 18.84
N LEU A 182 13.26 -15.20 17.76
CA LEU A 182 13.67 -15.53 16.40
C LEU A 182 14.63 -14.43 15.90
N THR A 183 15.63 -14.81 15.11
CA THR A 183 16.60 -13.88 14.55
C THR A 183 16.10 -13.28 13.25
N HIS A 184 16.09 -11.95 13.16
CA HIS A 184 15.68 -11.23 11.94
C HIS A 184 16.80 -11.21 10.90
N VAL A 185 16.45 -11.52 9.65
CA VAL A 185 17.31 -11.37 8.47
C VAL A 185 16.62 -10.43 7.47
N PRO A 186 17.01 -9.14 7.42
CA PRO A 186 16.43 -8.18 6.50
C PRO A 186 16.99 -8.30 5.07
N TYR A 187 16.12 -8.21 4.08
CA TYR A 187 16.47 -8.19 2.65
C TYR A 187 16.07 -6.84 2.02
N LYS A 188 16.62 -6.55 0.84
CA LYS A 188 16.28 -5.34 0.06
C LYS A 188 14.99 -5.49 -0.78
N GLY A 189 14.09 -6.41 -0.39
CA GLY A 189 12.83 -6.69 -1.06
C GLY A 189 12.38 -8.13 -0.92
N ILE A 190 11.15 -8.42 -1.34
CA ILE A 190 10.50 -9.72 -1.14
C ILE A 190 11.17 -10.85 -1.96
N ALA A 191 11.75 -10.53 -3.12
CA ALA A 191 12.33 -11.54 -4.00
C ALA A 191 13.52 -12.26 -3.34
N GLY A 192 14.48 -11.51 -2.77
CA GLY A 192 15.63 -12.08 -2.05
C GLY A 192 15.20 -12.87 -0.82
N ALA A 193 14.27 -12.33 -0.02
CA ALA A 193 13.71 -13.01 1.14
C ALA A 193 13.08 -14.37 0.77
N THR A 194 12.30 -14.39 -0.32
CA THR A 194 11.65 -15.63 -0.81
C THR A 194 12.67 -16.63 -1.33
N THR A 195 13.70 -16.17 -2.05
CA THR A 195 14.76 -17.05 -2.57
C THR A 195 15.49 -17.79 -1.44
N ASP A 196 15.89 -17.07 -0.40
CA ASP A 196 16.61 -17.64 0.74
C ASP A 196 15.71 -18.50 1.63
N LEU A 197 14.42 -18.18 1.71
CA LEU A 197 13.44 -19.03 2.38
C LEU A 197 13.25 -20.36 1.63
N VAL A 198 13.16 -20.35 0.30
CA VAL A 198 13.12 -21.56 -0.54
C VAL A 198 14.40 -22.36 -0.39
N GLY A 199 15.56 -21.67 -0.36
CA GLY A 199 16.88 -22.29 -0.16
C GLY A 199 17.17 -22.80 1.26
N GLY A 200 16.28 -22.52 2.24
CA GLY A 200 16.44 -22.95 3.63
C GLY A 200 17.45 -22.14 4.44
N GLN A 201 17.99 -21.03 3.89
CA GLN A 201 18.89 -20.13 4.62
C GLN A 201 18.16 -19.43 5.78
N VAL A 202 16.88 -19.21 5.65
CA VAL A 202 15.95 -18.79 6.69
C VAL A 202 14.79 -19.77 6.77
N GLN A 203 14.17 -19.91 7.94
CA GLN A 203 13.21 -20.97 8.19
C GLN A 203 11.77 -20.53 7.98
N VAL A 204 11.45 -19.28 8.31
CA VAL A 204 10.09 -18.72 8.24
C VAL A 204 10.09 -17.31 7.69
N MET A 205 8.93 -16.87 7.20
CA MET A 205 8.67 -15.50 6.81
C MET A 205 7.19 -15.18 7.07
N PHE A 206 6.91 -14.02 7.66
CA PHE A 206 5.59 -13.42 7.59
C PHE A 206 5.52 -12.71 6.26
N GLY A 207 4.73 -13.24 5.31
CA GLY A 207 4.72 -12.83 3.91
C GLY A 207 3.35 -12.37 3.45
N SER A 208 3.28 -11.63 2.36
CA SER A 208 2.01 -11.40 1.66
C SER A 208 1.65 -12.63 0.85
N LEU A 209 0.41 -13.13 0.98
CA LEU A 209 -0.03 -14.36 0.33
C LEU A 209 0.26 -14.36 -1.19
N HIS A 210 -0.06 -13.26 -1.89
CA HIS A 210 0.18 -13.13 -3.33
C HIS A 210 1.66 -13.31 -3.73
N SER A 211 2.61 -12.85 -2.88
CA SER A 211 4.04 -12.90 -3.18
C SER A 211 4.61 -14.31 -3.08
N VAL A 212 4.04 -15.14 -2.21
CA VAL A 212 4.57 -16.49 -1.91
C VAL A 212 3.76 -17.62 -2.56
N LEU A 213 2.55 -17.31 -3.01
CA LEU A 213 1.61 -18.30 -3.55
C LEU A 213 2.18 -19.16 -4.70
N PRO A 214 2.96 -18.62 -5.67
CA PRO A 214 3.59 -19.41 -6.71
C PRO A 214 4.53 -20.48 -6.14
N GLN A 215 5.31 -20.15 -5.11
CA GLN A 215 6.24 -21.07 -4.46
C GLN A 215 5.50 -22.13 -3.62
N VAL A 216 4.39 -21.74 -3.00
CA VAL A 216 3.52 -22.68 -2.26
C VAL A 216 2.85 -23.66 -3.21
N LYS A 217 2.26 -23.18 -4.31
CA LYS A 217 1.66 -24.05 -5.36
C LYS A 217 2.69 -24.98 -5.98
N GLY A 218 3.94 -24.54 -6.10
CA GLY A 218 5.07 -25.37 -6.57
C GLY A 218 5.67 -26.30 -5.52
N GLY A 219 5.12 -26.38 -4.30
CA GLY A 219 5.61 -27.25 -3.22
C GLY A 219 6.96 -26.82 -2.63
N LYS A 220 7.48 -25.64 -3.01
CA LYS A 220 8.77 -25.10 -2.53
C LYS A 220 8.66 -24.42 -1.17
N LEU A 221 7.47 -24.00 -0.79
CA LEU A 221 7.15 -23.43 0.51
C LEU A 221 5.84 -24.01 1.02
N LYS A 222 5.63 -23.97 2.34
CA LYS A 222 4.36 -24.35 2.97
C LYS A 222 3.74 -23.21 3.73
N LEU A 223 2.41 -23.04 3.64
CA LEU A 223 1.63 -22.10 4.40
C LEU A 223 1.28 -22.70 5.76
N LEU A 224 1.45 -21.89 6.82
CA LEU A 224 1.20 -22.29 8.20
C LEU A 224 -0.01 -21.56 8.81
N GLY A 225 -0.54 -20.53 8.14
CA GLY A 225 -1.69 -19.76 8.55
C GLY A 225 -1.77 -18.44 7.81
N ILE A 226 -2.94 -17.79 7.83
CA ILE A 226 -3.20 -16.50 7.19
C ILE A 226 -3.92 -15.53 8.13
N THR A 227 -3.78 -14.22 7.89
CA THR A 227 -4.58 -13.18 8.55
C THR A 227 -5.99 -13.08 7.96
N GLY A 228 -6.90 -12.45 8.68
CA GLY A 228 -8.26 -12.17 8.22
C GLY A 228 -9.09 -13.43 7.96
N ASP A 229 -9.91 -13.40 6.91
CA ASP A 229 -10.75 -14.53 6.53
C ASP A 229 -10.00 -15.54 5.67
N ARG A 230 -10.52 -16.77 5.56
CA ARG A 230 -9.95 -17.81 4.70
C ARG A 230 -9.87 -17.32 3.25
N SER A 231 -8.71 -17.54 2.64
CA SER A 231 -8.49 -17.16 1.25
C SER A 231 -8.98 -18.24 0.29
N PRO A 232 -9.74 -17.91 -0.75
CA PRO A 232 -10.10 -18.87 -1.80
C PRO A 232 -8.89 -19.39 -2.58
N LEU A 233 -7.75 -18.69 -2.52
CA LEU A 233 -6.49 -19.12 -3.14
C LEU A 233 -5.74 -20.17 -2.32
N ALA A 234 -6.10 -20.34 -1.04
CA ALA A 234 -5.52 -21.31 -0.11
C ALA A 234 -6.60 -21.83 0.86
N PRO A 235 -7.68 -22.49 0.36
CA PRO A 235 -8.87 -22.82 1.16
C PRO A 235 -8.60 -23.79 2.31
N GLY A 236 -7.54 -24.62 2.18
CA GLY A 236 -7.13 -25.57 3.21
C GLY A 236 -6.27 -24.98 4.33
N VAL A 237 -5.87 -23.71 4.23
CA VAL A 237 -4.99 -23.07 5.22
C VAL A 237 -5.83 -22.38 6.29
N PRO A 238 -5.62 -22.70 7.60
CA PRO A 238 -6.37 -22.06 8.68
C PRO A 238 -5.95 -20.61 8.85
N THR A 239 -6.89 -19.79 9.36
CA THR A 239 -6.56 -18.42 9.80
C THR A 239 -5.80 -18.46 11.12
N PHE A 240 -5.10 -17.35 11.44
CA PHE A 240 -4.45 -17.25 12.76
C PHE A 240 -5.48 -17.23 13.90
N ARG A 241 -6.67 -16.70 13.65
CA ARG A 241 -7.78 -16.72 14.61
C ARG A 241 -8.22 -18.16 14.93
N GLU A 242 -8.37 -19.00 13.91
CA GLU A 242 -8.69 -20.43 14.06
C GLU A 242 -7.61 -21.20 14.84
N GLN A 243 -6.38 -20.71 14.81
CA GLN A 243 -5.25 -21.25 15.59
C GLN A 243 -5.10 -20.64 16.99
N GLY A 244 -6.01 -19.74 17.40
CA GLY A 244 -5.97 -19.07 18.70
C GLY A 244 -4.95 -17.91 18.78
N VAL A 245 -4.41 -17.44 17.64
CA VAL A 245 -3.39 -16.38 17.56
C VAL A 245 -4.01 -15.10 17.00
N SER A 246 -4.93 -14.50 17.75
CA SER A 246 -5.71 -13.35 17.28
C SER A 246 -4.95 -12.03 17.19
N PHE A 247 -3.82 -11.88 17.86
CA PHE A 247 -3.03 -10.64 17.85
C PHE A 247 -2.40 -10.31 16.47
N LEU A 248 -2.28 -11.29 15.55
CA LEU A 248 -1.83 -11.06 14.17
C LEU A 248 -2.96 -10.65 13.23
N GLU A 249 -4.23 -10.77 13.63
CA GLU A 249 -5.40 -10.40 12.82
C GLU A 249 -5.45 -8.90 12.46
N ALA A 250 -4.87 -8.06 13.32
CA ALA A 250 -4.79 -6.62 13.09
C ALA A 250 -3.77 -6.20 12.02
N LEU A 251 -3.11 -7.18 11.38
CA LEU A 251 -2.07 -6.97 10.37
C LEU A 251 -2.64 -7.13 8.95
N ASP A 252 -3.67 -6.35 8.60
CA ASP A 252 -4.15 -6.34 7.22
C ASP A 252 -3.20 -5.55 6.32
N ALA A 253 -2.85 -6.13 5.17
CA ALA A 253 -2.19 -5.39 4.11
C ALA A 253 -3.23 -4.54 3.38
N TRP A 254 -3.29 -3.24 3.63
CA TRP A 254 -4.07 -2.34 2.79
C TRP A 254 -3.18 -1.64 1.77
N TYR A 255 -3.75 -1.40 0.60
CA TYR A 255 -3.14 -0.65 -0.51
C TYR A 255 -3.95 0.62 -0.76
N GLY A 256 -3.29 1.76 -0.83
CA GLY A 256 -3.92 3.07 -0.99
C GLY A 256 -3.26 3.92 -2.08
N LEU A 257 -4.07 4.75 -2.73
CA LEU A 257 -3.62 5.80 -3.62
C LEU A 257 -3.58 7.12 -2.87
N PHE A 258 -2.47 7.84 -3.03
CA PHE A 258 -2.25 9.15 -2.42
C PHE A 258 -1.71 10.14 -3.45
N ALA A 259 -2.06 11.41 -3.27
CA ALA A 259 -1.48 12.53 -3.99
C ALA A 259 -0.65 13.41 -3.02
N PRO A 260 0.18 14.35 -3.50
CA PRO A 260 0.84 15.35 -2.64
C PRO A 260 -0.19 16.17 -1.83
N ALA A 261 0.17 16.57 -0.60
CA ALA A 261 -0.74 17.17 0.38
C ALA A 261 -1.59 18.35 -0.12
N LYS A 262 -1.04 19.19 -0.99
CA LYS A 262 -1.71 20.40 -1.49
C LYS A 262 -2.51 20.18 -2.78
N THR A 263 -2.77 18.93 -3.16
CA THR A 263 -3.61 18.61 -4.31
C THR A 263 -5.03 19.13 -4.08
N PRO A 264 -5.60 19.88 -5.03
CA PRO A 264 -6.94 20.46 -4.90
C PRO A 264 -8.01 19.42 -4.56
N PRO A 265 -8.95 19.68 -3.65
CA PRO A 265 -9.98 18.72 -3.23
C PRO A 265 -10.82 18.18 -4.40
N GLU A 266 -11.15 19.01 -5.38
CA GLU A 266 -11.89 18.61 -6.59
C GLU A 266 -11.09 17.61 -7.45
N LEU A 267 -9.77 17.73 -7.47
CA LEU A 267 -8.90 16.80 -8.17
C LEU A 267 -8.78 15.47 -7.40
N VAL A 268 -8.70 15.53 -6.07
CA VAL A 268 -8.73 14.31 -5.22
C VAL A 268 -10.05 13.56 -5.42
N ALA A 269 -11.18 14.28 -5.46
CA ALA A 269 -12.50 13.67 -5.72
C ALA A 269 -12.57 13.01 -7.10
N LYS A 270 -12.04 13.68 -8.14
CA LYS A 270 -11.96 13.11 -9.50
C LYS A 270 -11.09 11.85 -9.53
N LEU A 271 -9.91 11.88 -8.91
CA LEU A 271 -9.00 10.73 -8.82
C LEU A 271 -9.67 9.55 -8.10
N ASN A 272 -10.38 9.82 -6.99
CA ASN A 272 -11.15 8.81 -6.27
C ASN A 272 -12.23 8.19 -7.18
N GLN A 273 -13.03 9.01 -7.86
CA GLN A 273 -14.09 8.55 -8.75
C GLN A 273 -13.54 7.70 -9.90
N ASP A 274 -12.49 8.16 -10.57
CA ASP A 274 -11.92 7.48 -11.74
C ASP A 274 -11.27 6.14 -11.34
N MET A 275 -10.49 6.12 -10.27
CA MET A 275 -9.89 4.88 -9.77
C MET A 275 -10.95 3.91 -9.26
N SER A 276 -11.96 4.38 -8.53
CA SER A 276 -13.07 3.53 -8.06
C SER A 276 -13.83 2.90 -9.23
N ALA A 277 -14.07 3.66 -10.31
CA ALA A 277 -14.70 3.13 -11.51
C ALA A 277 -13.87 2.03 -12.18
N VAL A 278 -12.54 2.20 -12.26
CA VAL A 278 -11.64 1.17 -12.80
C VAL A 278 -11.63 -0.07 -11.90
N LEU A 279 -11.54 0.10 -10.58
CA LEU A 279 -11.54 -1.01 -9.61
C LEU A 279 -12.90 -1.75 -9.55
N ALA A 280 -13.99 -1.12 -10.01
CA ALA A 280 -15.31 -1.75 -10.10
C ALA A 280 -15.48 -2.63 -11.35
N MET A 281 -14.59 -2.52 -12.35
CA MET A 281 -14.64 -3.33 -13.57
C MET A 281 -14.50 -4.82 -13.24
N PRO A 282 -15.36 -5.72 -13.75
CA PRO A 282 -15.29 -7.14 -13.45
C PRO A 282 -13.92 -7.76 -13.74
N GLU A 283 -13.35 -7.47 -14.92
CA GLU A 283 -12.05 -7.97 -15.34
C GLU A 283 -10.89 -7.49 -14.44
N VAL A 284 -10.97 -6.27 -13.90
CA VAL A 284 -9.98 -5.73 -12.95
C VAL A 284 -10.08 -6.47 -11.61
N ARG A 285 -11.32 -6.66 -11.13
CA ARG A 285 -11.58 -7.40 -9.89
C ARG A 285 -11.10 -8.86 -9.98
N GLU A 286 -11.37 -9.53 -11.10
CA GLU A 286 -10.93 -10.90 -11.35
C GLU A 286 -9.40 -11.00 -11.41
N GLN A 287 -8.72 -10.09 -12.13
CA GLN A 287 -7.28 -10.05 -12.20
C GLN A 287 -6.64 -9.83 -10.82
N LEU A 288 -7.17 -8.90 -10.02
CA LEU A 288 -6.69 -8.65 -8.67
C LEU A 288 -6.96 -9.84 -7.74
N ALA A 289 -8.16 -10.42 -7.79
CA ALA A 289 -8.51 -11.59 -6.99
C ALA A 289 -7.62 -12.80 -7.30
N ALA A 290 -7.29 -13.04 -8.57
CA ALA A 290 -6.35 -14.09 -8.98
C ALA A 290 -4.94 -13.89 -8.39
N GLN A 291 -4.60 -12.65 -8.02
CA GLN A 291 -3.36 -12.31 -7.33
C GLN A 291 -3.53 -12.29 -5.79
N GLY A 292 -4.68 -12.64 -5.23
CA GLY A 292 -4.93 -12.58 -3.79
C GLY A 292 -5.11 -11.15 -3.24
N LEU A 293 -5.53 -10.25 -4.10
CA LEU A 293 -5.81 -8.84 -3.77
C LEU A 293 -7.33 -8.63 -3.84
N ALA A 294 -7.97 -8.48 -2.70
CA ALA A 294 -9.41 -8.22 -2.64
C ALA A 294 -9.68 -6.71 -2.78
N VAL A 295 -10.43 -6.32 -3.81
CA VAL A 295 -10.82 -4.92 -4.01
C VAL A 295 -11.67 -4.45 -2.85
N GLN A 296 -11.22 -3.39 -2.18
CA GLN A 296 -11.92 -2.73 -1.08
C GLN A 296 -11.69 -1.23 -1.17
N THR A 297 -12.64 -0.52 -1.77
CA THR A 297 -12.54 0.93 -1.98
C THR A 297 -13.01 1.73 -0.76
N SER A 298 -12.55 2.97 -0.65
CA SER A 298 -12.95 3.91 0.40
C SER A 298 -13.12 5.32 -0.16
N THR A 299 -13.72 6.22 0.64
CA THR A 299 -13.60 7.67 0.41
C THR A 299 -12.22 8.17 0.83
N PRO A 300 -11.83 9.40 0.39
CA PRO A 300 -10.60 10.05 0.88
C PRO A 300 -10.56 10.19 2.40
N GLU A 301 -11.69 10.57 3.02
CA GLU A 301 -11.83 10.77 4.47
C GLU A 301 -11.66 9.45 5.24
N GLN A 302 -12.22 8.36 4.71
CA GLN A 302 -12.08 7.03 5.31
C GLN A 302 -10.63 6.56 5.27
N LEU A 303 -9.92 6.76 4.14
CA LEU A 303 -8.48 6.46 4.06
C LEU A 303 -7.67 7.36 5.00
N GLY A 304 -7.97 8.65 5.08
CA GLY A 304 -7.31 9.58 6.02
C GLY A 304 -7.49 9.15 7.48
N THR A 305 -8.69 8.69 7.85
CA THR A 305 -8.98 8.15 9.18
C THR A 305 -8.18 6.87 9.46
N LEU A 306 -8.09 5.96 8.49
CA LEU A 306 -7.30 4.74 8.58
C LEU A 306 -5.81 5.07 8.79
N VAL A 307 -5.25 6.00 8.02
CA VAL A 307 -3.84 6.45 8.16
C VAL A 307 -3.54 6.95 9.56
N LYS A 308 -4.40 7.81 10.11
CA LYS A 308 -4.23 8.36 11.48
C LYS A 308 -4.32 7.27 12.55
N ALA A 309 -5.28 6.38 12.43
CA ALA A 309 -5.44 5.24 13.36
C ALA A 309 -4.24 4.30 13.31
N ASP A 310 -3.76 3.98 12.11
CA ASP A 310 -2.59 3.13 11.92
C ASP A 310 -1.30 3.76 12.46
N LEU A 311 -1.07 5.05 12.22
CA LEU A 311 0.07 5.78 12.78
C LEU A 311 0.11 5.68 14.31
N ALA A 312 -1.02 5.90 14.98
CA ALA A 312 -1.13 5.81 16.43
C ALA A 312 -0.88 4.38 16.93
N ARG A 313 -1.49 3.39 16.28
CA ARG A 313 -1.34 1.97 16.60
C ARG A 313 0.11 1.52 16.48
N TRP A 314 0.74 1.80 15.33
CA TRP A 314 2.11 1.33 15.06
C TRP A 314 3.15 2.06 15.91
N ARG A 315 2.94 3.33 16.25
CA ARG A 315 3.78 4.03 17.22
C ARG A 315 3.83 3.28 18.55
N LYS A 316 2.66 2.83 19.04
CA LYS A 316 2.58 2.05 20.28
C LYS A 316 3.27 0.70 20.16
N VAL A 317 2.98 -0.08 19.10
CA VAL A 317 3.58 -1.41 18.88
C VAL A 317 5.10 -1.33 18.78
N ILE A 318 5.62 -0.38 18.01
CA ILE A 318 7.07 -0.17 17.82
C ILE A 318 7.75 0.22 19.13
N ALA A 319 7.13 1.11 19.92
CA ALA A 319 7.65 1.51 21.21
C ALA A 319 7.67 0.35 22.23
N ASP A 320 6.55 -0.39 22.35
CA ASP A 320 6.40 -1.51 23.27
C ASP A 320 7.38 -2.66 22.94
N ALA A 321 7.57 -2.94 21.65
CA ALA A 321 8.49 -3.97 21.15
C ALA A 321 9.96 -3.49 21.07
N LYS A 322 10.22 -2.20 21.35
CA LYS A 322 11.56 -1.57 21.23
C LYS A 322 12.23 -1.79 19.87
N ILE A 323 11.41 -1.76 18.80
CA ILE A 323 11.89 -1.94 17.44
C ILE A 323 12.57 -0.66 16.96
N THR A 324 13.75 -0.78 16.36
CA THR A 324 14.53 0.32 15.78
C THR A 324 14.74 0.10 14.28
N ALA A 325 15.07 1.18 13.55
CA ALA A 325 15.39 1.09 12.12
C ALA A 325 16.78 0.50 11.86
N ASP A 326 17.61 0.39 12.87
CA ASP A 326 19.04 -0.01 12.81
C ASP A 326 19.21 -1.50 13.14
#